data_fff298e89d5379a32c4c09acb1b862a2
#
_entry.id   fff298e89d5379a32c4c09acb1b862a2
#
_cell.length_a   1.000
_cell.length_b   1.000
_cell.length_c   1.000
_cell.angle_alpha   90.00
_cell.angle_beta   90.00
_cell.angle_gamma   90.00
#
_symmetry.space_group_name_H-M   'P 1'
#
loop_
_entity.id
_entity.type
_entity.pdbx_description
1 polymer ?
#
loop_
_entity_poly.entity_id
_entity_poly.type
_entity_poly.pdbx_seq_one_letter_code
_entity_poly.pdbx_strand_id
1 'polypeptide(L)'
;MAHKNYLFTSESVTEGHPDKMCDQISDAIVDAIFAKEAKLQQQGYVDADGTPANVDNVRCAIETFTTTGTVVVMGEVRTEAYVDVQKIVRDTVSKIGYTRA
;
A
#
# COMPACT_ATOMS: atom_id res chain seq x y z
N MET A 1 -12.47 -13.39 -14.54
CA MET A 1 -12.95 -13.00 -13.22
C MET A 1 -12.07 -11.92 -12.63
N ALA A 2 -12.66 -10.86 -12.17
CA ALA A 2 -11.90 -9.81 -11.55
C ALA A 2 -11.44 -10.24 -10.17
N HIS A 3 -10.22 -9.90 -9.83
CA HIS A 3 -9.65 -10.24 -8.54
C HIS A 3 -9.59 -8.98 -7.70
N LYS A 4 -10.69 -8.76 -6.99
CA LYS A 4 -10.82 -7.57 -6.16
C LYS A 4 -10.17 -7.73 -4.81
N ASN A 5 -9.98 -9.00 -4.39
CA ASN A 5 -9.35 -9.32 -3.12
C ASN A 5 -8.03 -10.01 -3.39
N TYR A 6 -6.97 -9.57 -2.77
CA TYR A 6 -5.71 -10.27 -2.87
C TYR A 6 -4.86 -10.07 -1.62
N LEU A 7 -3.97 -11.02 -1.40
CA LEU A 7 -2.97 -10.98 -0.35
C LEU A 7 -1.65 -10.59 -0.96
N PHE A 8 -0.86 -9.86 -0.20
CA PHE A 8 0.49 -9.55 -0.64
C PHE A 8 1.45 -9.58 0.54
N THR A 9 2.71 -9.81 0.23
CA THR A 9 3.80 -9.63 1.18
C THR A 9 4.92 -8.90 0.46
N SER A 10 5.67 -8.11 1.22
CA SER A 10 6.82 -7.41 0.69
C SER A 10 7.87 -7.34 1.78
N GLU A 11 9.12 -7.51 1.40
CA GLU A 11 10.23 -7.50 2.33
C GLU A 11 11.29 -6.55 1.79
N SER A 12 11.77 -5.64 2.63
CA SER A 12 12.76 -4.65 2.22
C SER A 12 13.78 -4.43 3.31
N VAL A 13 15.02 -4.23 2.90
CA VAL A 13 16.10 -3.93 3.84
C VAL A 13 16.07 -2.45 4.20
N THR A 14 16.30 -2.14 5.44
CA THR A 14 16.33 -0.76 5.91
C THR A 14 17.31 -0.60 7.05
N GLU A 15 17.80 0.62 7.22
CA GLU A 15 18.66 0.97 8.35
C GLU A 15 17.91 1.73 9.43
N GLY A 16 16.61 1.96 9.26
CA GLY A 16 15.85 2.81 10.15
C GLY A 16 15.33 2.12 11.39
N HIS A 17 14.92 2.90 12.37
CA HIS A 17 14.26 2.42 13.55
C HIS A 17 12.77 2.31 13.33
N PRO A 18 12.19 1.30 13.90
CA PRO A 18 11.03 0.71 13.27
C PRO A 18 9.66 1.21 13.70
N ASP A 19 9.46 1.65 14.92
CA ASP A 19 8.08 1.73 15.40
C ASP A 19 7.21 2.73 14.65
N LYS A 20 7.67 3.98 14.55
CA LYS A 20 6.90 4.99 13.84
C LYS A 20 6.93 4.79 12.35
N MET A 21 8.01 4.18 11.87
CA MET A 21 8.16 3.88 10.46
C MET A 21 7.10 2.89 9.99
N CYS A 22 6.77 1.89 10.81
CA CYS A 22 5.77 0.89 10.46
C CYS A 22 4.41 1.53 10.20
N ASP A 23 3.98 2.43 11.09
CA ASP A 23 2.70 3.12 10.91
C ASP A 23 2.71 3.98 9.66
N GLN A 24 3.80 4.68 9.41
CA GLN A 24 3.91 5.54 8.22
C GLN A 24 3.89 4.73 6.94
N ILE A 25 4.53 3.56 6.94
CA ILE A 25 4.52 2.70 5.76
C ILE A 25 3.12 2.17 5.51
N SER A 26 2.44 1.67 6.53
CA SER A 26 1.08 1.18 6.38
C SER A 26 0.16 2.27 5.86
N ASP A 27 0.25 3.47 6.44
CA ASP A 27 -0.57 4.61 6.02
C ASP A 27 -0.27 5.01 4.58
N ALA A 28 1.00 5.01 4.18
CA ALA A 28 1.37 5.37 2.81
C ALA A 28 0.79 4.39 1.80
N ILE A 29 0.77 3.10 2.12
CA ILE A 29 0.20 2.10 1.23
C ILE A 29 -1.31 2.27 1.12
N VAL A 30 -1.99 2.46 2.24
CA VAL A 30 -3.44 2.68 2.24
C VAL A 30 -3.77 3.93 1.44
N ASP A 31 -3.07 5.02 1.68
CA ASP A 31 -3.30 6.28 0.95
C ASP A 31 -3.10 6.10 -0.54
N ALA A 32 -2.07 5.36 -0.95
CA ALA A 32 -1.80 5.12 -2.36
C ALA A 32 -2.92 4.32 -3.02
N ILE A 33 -3.45 3.31 -2.31
CA ILE A 33 -4.54 2.50 -2.82
C ILE A 33 -5.80 3.35 -3.00
N PHE A 34 -6.17 4.13 -1.99
CA PHE A 34 -7.36 4.97 -2.08
C PHE A 34 -7.21 6.05 -3.15
N ALA A 35 -6.04 6.67 -3.25
CA ALA A 35 -5.80 7.70 -4.27
C ALA A 35 -5.93 7.12 -5.67
N LYS A 36 -5.40 5.92 -5.89
CA LYS A 36 -5.46 5.29 -7.20
C LYS A 36 -6.88 4.83 -7.54
N GLU A 37 -7.60 4.30 -6.55
CA GLU A 37 -9.00 3.92 -6.78
C GLU A 37 -9.83 5.14 -7.12
N ALA A 38 -9.63 6.25 -6.40
CA ALA A 38 -10.34 7.49 -6.68
C ALA A 38 -10.09 7.99 -8.10
N LYS A 39 -8.84 7.88 -8.56
CA LYS A 39 -8.49 8.27 -9.91
C LYS A 39 -9.17 7.39 -10.94
N LEU A 40 -9.17 6.08 -10.72
CA LEU A 40 -9.87 5.15 -11.60
C LEU A 40 -11.37 5.43 -11.61
N GLN A 41 -11.93 5.75 -10.46
CA GLN A 41 -13.34 6.09 -10.35
C GLN A 41 -13.68 7.33 -11.20
N GLN A 42 -12.83 8.36 -11.12
CA GLN A 42 -13.01 9.57 -11.94
C GLN A 42 -12.94 9.27 -13.43
N GLN A 43 -12.11 8.31 -13.82
CA GLN A 43 -11.94 7.94 -15.20
C GLN A 43 -13.04 7.02 -15.72
N GLY A 44 -13.95 6.62 -14.84
CA GLY A 44 -15.02 5.71 -15.21
C GLY A 44 -14.56 4.28 -15.43
N TYR A 45 -13.48 3.89 -14.81
CA TYR A 45 -12.93 2.55 -14.95
C TYR A 45 -13.94 1.49 -14.50
N VAL A 46 -14.08 0.45 -15.31
CA VAL A 46 -14.93 -0.71 -15.00
C VAL A 46 -14.10 -1.95 -15.29
N ASP A 47 -14.11 -2.90 -14.40
CA ASP A 47 -13.33 -4.12 -14.58
C ASP A 47 -14.04 -5.11 -15.52
N ALA A 48 -13.42 -6.27 -15.71
CA ALA A 48 -13.94 -7.29 -16.63
C ALA A 48 -15.29 -7.83 -16.20
N ASP A 49 -15.62 -7.74 -14.93
CA ASP A 49 -16.91 -8.20 -14.40
C ASP A 49 -17.99 -7.13 -14.45
N GLY A 50 -17.65 -5.93 -14.93
CA GLY A 50 -18.59 -4.83 -14.98
C GLY A 50 -18.67 -4.03 -13.71
N THR A 51 -17.76 -4.25 -12.76
CA THR A 51 -17.75 -3.50 -11.50
C THR A 51 -16.95 -2.22 -11.65
N PRO A 52 -17.56 -1.06 -11.36
CA PRO A 52 -16.83 0.19 -11.45
C PRO A 52 -15.90 0.39 -10.27
N ALA A 53 -14.82 1.11 -10.51
CA ALA A 53 -13.94 1.54 -9.43
C ALA A 53 -14.70 2.52 -8.53
N ASN A 54 -14.61 2.29 -7.22
CA ASN A 54 -15.33 3.12 -6.26
C ASN A 54 -14.61 3.03 -4.92
N VAL A 55 -14.21 4.17 -4.38
CA VAL A 55 -13.49 4.21 -3.10
C VAL A 55 -14.29 3.59 -1.96
N ASP A 56 -15.61 3.59 -2.04
CA ASP A 56 -16.46 2.99 -1.02
C ASP A 56 -16.31 1.48 -0.94
N ASN A 57 -15.78 0.86 -1.99
CA ASN A 57 -15.60 -0.58 -2.06
C ASN A 57 -14.20 -1.03 -1.65
N VAL A 58 -13.31 -0.08 -1.38
CA VAL A 58 -11.93 -0.41 -1.00
C VAL A 58 -11.91 -0.93 0.43
N ARG A 59 -11.17 -2.01 0.63
CA ARG A 59 -10.92 -2.58 1.96
C ARG A 59 -9.43 -2.87 2.06
N CYS A 60 -8.83 -2.45 3.14
CA CYS A 60 -7.40 -2.65 3.37
C CYS A 60 -7.17 -3.13 4.78
N ALA A 61 -6.42 -4.21 4.91
CA ALA A 61 -5.92 -4.67 6.20
C ALA A 61 -4.43 -4.88 6.01
N ILE A 62 -3.63 -3.90 6.39
CA ILE A 62 -2.21 -3.89 6.12
C ILE A 62 -1.46 -3.82 7.44
N GLU A 63 -0.51 -4.72 7.61
CA GLU A 63 0.36 -4.73 8.76
C GLU A 63 1.81 -4.60 8.31
N THR A 64 2.55 -3.77 9.02
CA THR A 64 3.98 -3.59 8.79
C THR A 64 4.69 -3.91 10.09
N PHE A 65 5.71 -4.72 10.01
CA PHE A 65 6.57 -4.97 11.17
C PHE A 65 8.01 -5.02 10.71
N THR A 66 8.89 -4.79 11.66
CA THR A 66 10.31 -4.74 11.36
C THR A 66 11.07 -5.60 12.32
N THR A 67 12.14 -6.16 11.82
CA THR A 67 13.21 -6.73 12.62
C THR A 67 14.44 -5.87 12.36
N THR A 68 15.57 -6.26 12.91
CA THR A 68 16.80 -5.51 12.67
C THR A 68 17.12 -5.51 11.18
N GLY A 69 17.05 -4.34 10.57
CA GLY A 69 17.44 -4.15 9.19
C GLY A 69 16.44 -4.58 8.13
N THR A 70 15.26 -5.07 8.54
CA THR A 70 14.29 -5.57 7.56
C THR A 70 12.88 -5.06 7.87
N VAL A 71 12.20 -4.57 6.86
CA VAL A 71 10.79 -4.19 6.93
C VAL A 71 9.98 -5.25 6.21
N VAL A 72 8.98 -5.78 6.88
CA VAL A 72 8.06 -6.75 6.29
C VAL A 72 6.66 -6.13 6.29
N VAL A 73 6.03 -6.13 5.13
CA VAL A 73 4.66 -5.65 4.97
C VAL A 73 3.83 -6.81 4.46
N MET A 74 2.69 -7.03 5.09
CA MET A 74 1.75 -7.99 4.58
C MET A 74 0.36 -7.42 4.69
N GLY A 75 -0.51 -7.84 3.80
CA GLY A 75 -1.84 -7.30 3.80
C GLY A 75 -2.80 -8.06 2.93
N GLU A 76 -4.07 -7.81 3.24
CA GLU A 76 -5.17 -8.25 2.40
C GLU A 76 -5.89 -7.00 1.96
N VAL A 77 -6.09 -6.85 0.65
CA VAL A 77 -6.74 -5.66 0.10
C VAL A 77 -7.83 -6.04 -0.88
N ARG A 78 -8.83 -5.18 -0.95
CA ARG A 78 -9.87 -5.25 -1.96
C ARG A 78 -9.87 -3.91 -2.69
N THR A 79 -9.49 -3.92 -3.95
CA THR A 79 -9.36 -2.70 -4.73
C THR A 79 -9.27 -3.04 -6.22
N GLU A 80 -9.64 -2.09 -7.06
CA GLU A 80 -9.38 -2.18 -8.50
C GLU A 80 -8.02 -1.60 -8.86
N ALA A 81 -7.34 -0.99 -7.89
CA ALA A 81 -6.07 -0.34 -8.12
C ALA A 81 -4.91 -1.32 -7.98
N TYR A 82 -3.85 -1.04 -8.72
CA TYR A 82 -2.57 -1.71 -8.52
C TYR A 82 -1.59 -0.67 -7.98
N VAL A 83 -0.87 -1.02 -6.92
CA VAL A 83 0.17 -0.17 -6.39
C VAL A 83 1.45 -0.98 -6.20
N ASP A 84 2.58 -0.33 -6.39
CA ASP A 84 3.88 -0.97 -6.20
C ASP A 84 4.28 -0.80 -4.73
N VAL A 85 3.99 -1.83 -3.95
CA VAL A 85 4.22 -1.79 -2.50
C VAL A 85 5.70 -1.58 -2.17
N GLN A 86 6.59 -2.27 -2.89
CA GLN A 86 8.03 -2.12 -2.64
C GLN A 86 8.51 -0.70 -2.86
N LYS A 87 8.02 -0.07 -3.92
CA LYS A 87 8.39 1.31 -4.20
C LYS A 87 7.89 2.24 -3.10
N ILE A 88 6.65 2.04 -2.64
CA ILE A 88 6.08 2.86 -1.57
C ILE A 88 6.89 2.70 -0.30
N VAL A 89 7.28 1.48 0.04
CA VAL A 89 8.11 1.23 1.22
C VAL A 89 9.44 1.95 1.10
N ARG A 90 10.13 1.80 -0.04
CA ARG A 90 11.42 2.46 -0.25
C ARG A 90 11.31 3.97 -0.16
N ASP A 91 10.29 4.53 -0.79
CA ASP A 91 10.10 5.98 -0.81
C ASP A 91 9.80 6.50 0.59
N THR A 92 9.00 5.78 1.35
CA THR A 92 8.65 6.17 2.71
C THR A 92 9.87 6.11 3.63
N VAL A 93 10.65 5.04 3.54
CA VAL A 93 11.86 4.89 4.33
C VAL A 93 12.87 5.98 4.00
N SER A 94 13.03 6.27 2.72
CA SER A 94 13.94 7.32 2.26
C SER A 94 13.51 8.69 2.79
N LYS A 95 12.23 8.98 2.74
CA LYS A 95 11.69 10.24 3.22
C LYS A 95 11.91 10.41 4.72
N ILE A 96 11.72 9.35 5.49
CA ILE A 96 11.95 9.37 6.93
C ILE A 96 13.41 9.61 7.22
N GLY A 97 14.30 8.98 6.46
CA GLY A 97 15.74 9.17 6.60
C GLY A 97 16.15 10.62 6.42
N TYR A 98 15.58 11.29 5.42
CA TYR A 98 15.89 12.71 5.19
C TYR A 98 15.40 13.60 6.33
N THR A 99 14.26 13.30 6.90
CA THR A 99 13.70 14.14 7.94
C THR A 99 14.37 13.95 9.28
N ARG A 100 15.17 12.92 9.41
CA ARG A 100 15.89 12.62 10.64
C ARG A 100 17.31 13.13 10.68
N ALA A 101 17.74 13.73 9.63
CA ALA A 101 19.12 14.20 9.54
C ALA A 101 19.48 15.16 10.67
#